data_f35b99f923a4cd2b26d908bfb02f366f
#
_entry.id   f35b99f923a4cd2b26d908bfb02f366f
#
_cell.length_a   1.000
_cell.length_b   1.000
_cell.length_c   1.000
_cell.angle_alpha   90.00
_cell.angle_beta   90.00
_cell.angle_gamma   90.00
#
_symmetry.space_group_name_H-M   'P 1'
#
loop_
_entity.id
_entity.type
_entity.pdbx_description
1 polymer ?
#
loop_
_entity_poly.entity_id
_entity_poly.type
_entity_poly.pdbx_seq_one_letter_code
_entity_poly.pdbx_strand_id
1 'polypeptide(L)'
;MQDFTGYHSEWNLGSPGGWDYQRITQIIGKAVWSALNTITPIGVDLDFDHPLLFPVNGFVKMLLEAHEVREGKNPGLIAVVAEEETLDDVTENINLALRLSSFDGITGVLMSPRQLELRNGRVCWRGQAVSIIFVDFNSDVLLGLHRKHDLRPLLQAVRQKRVINPRGTEPINVKSMFEVVGGVHRGRFHPEIVNRTPWTRQFHARRTVGPGGEEIDDLIEWTYRHWSELVLKPERGYSGKGVRVGVVNPDAREAIDLALREGSYIVQKKVPLGLWAEDNPILDQEQRRVVLERCQTDFRCMVGPGGLFGFLGRYGAVPTNVGSGGGVQPLAVLRSDMTIRDAVNRINEAVLGMNYGELTGVVRMQERLAVEHRFTYLLGPIKVALRPRVISVRQIQSLNDYGHALWSDCLMLEKMWLSGELDEIVKIEDEELEIARMQPWGGSPAIIASDGLFDFGASPEPS
;
A
#
# COMPACT_ATOMS: atom_id res chain seq x y z
N MET A 1 25.34 6.86 -3.79
CA MET A 1 24.89 6.07 -4.96
C MET A 1 23.63 5.36 -4.53
N GLN A 2 22.50 5.57 -5.20
CA GLN A 2 21.22 4.97 -4.83
C GLN A 2 21.28 3.48 -5.11
N ASP A 3 20.91 2.65 -4.16
CA ASP A 3 20.97 1.21 -4.28
C ASP A 3 19.73 0.58 -4.89
N PHE A 4 18.75 1.39 -5.27
CA PHE A 4 17.61 0.99 -6.08
C PHE A 4 17.15 2.14 -6.97
N THR A 5 16.58 1.79 -8.10
CA THR A 5 15.91 2.72 -9.02
C THR A 5 14.42 2.37 -9.07
N GLY A 6 13.61 3.25 -9.62
CA GLY A 6 12.20 2.94 -9.80
C GLY A 6 11.29 4.16 -9.70
N TYR A 7 10.01 3.88 -9.71
CA TYR A 7 8.95 4.87 -9.67
C TYR A 7 7.95 4.52 -8.60
N HIS A 8 7.51 5.48 -7.82
CA HIS A 8 6.31 5.28 -7.03
C HIS A 8 5.08 5.60 -7.89
N SER A 9 4.14 4.70 -7.92
CA SER A 9 2.98 4.77 -8.81
C SER A 9 1.72 5.28 -8.12
N GLU A 10 1.67 5.21 -6.80
CA GLU A 10 0.52 5.63 -5.99
C GLU A 10 0.92 5.90 -4.54
N TRP A 11 0.35 6.92 -3.94
CA TRP A 11 0.33 7.12 -2.50
C TRP A 11 -0.98 6.63 -1.93
N ASN A 12 -0.90 6.00 -0.74
CA ASN A 12 -2.04 5.60 0.06
C ASN A 12 -1.91 6.28 1.42
N LEU A 13 -2.52 7.44 1.55
CA LEU A 13 -2.40 8.32 2.70
C LEU A 13 -3.64 8.26 3.62
N GLY A 14 -4.62 7.44 3.26
CA GLY A 14 -5.80 7.14 4.06
C GLY A 14 -5.58 5.95 5.00
N SER A 15 -6.17 4.80 4.67
CA SER A 15 -6.02 3.55 5.43
C SER A 15 -5.38 2.47 4.55
N PRO A 16 -4.03 2.44 4.42
CA PRO A 16 -3.37 1.44 3.61
C PRO A 16 -3.45 0.06 4.25
N GLY A 17 -3.99 -0.92 3.52
CA GLY A 17 -3.96 -2.33 3.92
C GLY A 17 -2.70 -3.07 3.46
N GLY A 18 -2.52 -4.31 3.94
CA GLY A 18 -1.40 -5.18 3.58
C GLY A 18 -0.37 -5.38 4.69
N TRP A 19 -0.48 -4.67 5.80
CA TRP A 19 0.49 -4.72 6.91
C TRP A 19 0.46 -6.07 7.66
N ASP A 20 -0.68 -6.72 7.85
CA ASP A 20 -0.75 -8.06 8.44
C ASP A 20 -0.78 -9.16 7.37
N TYR A 21 -1.31 -8.89 6.18
CA TYR A 21 -1.21 -9.83 5.06
C TYR A 21 0.25 -10.15 4.73
N GLN A 22 1.16 -9.19 4.84
CA GLN A 22 2.59 -9.48 4.69
C GLN A 22 3.11 -10.45 5.75
N ARG A 23 2.69 -10.34 7.01
CA ARG A 23 3.07 -11.29 8.06
C ARG A 23 2.60 -12.71 7.72
N ILE A 24 1.36 -12.87 7.26
CA ILE A 24 0.84 -14.18 6.85
C ILE A 24 1.60 -14.70 5.63
N THR A 25 1.87 -13.83 4.66
CA THR A 25 2.70 -14.15 3.49
C THR A 25 4.08 -14.67 3.89
N GLN A 26 4.72 -14.06 4.90
CA GLN A 26 6.01 -14.50 5.43
C GLN A 26 5.93 -15.89 6.08
N ILE A 27 4.89 -16.17 6.88
CA ILE A 27 4.67 -17.49 7.48
C ILE A 27 4.55 -18.56 6.40
N ILE A 28 3.70 -18.32 5.40
CA ILE A 28 3.49 -19.24 4.27
C ILE A 28 4.79 -19.39 3.47
N GLY A 29 5.46 -18.29 3.13
CA GLY A 29 6.68 -18.28 2.34
C GLY A 29 7.83 -19.04 3.02
N LYS A 30 8.00 -18.87 4.33
CA LYS A 30 9.00 -19.61 5.10
C LYS A 30 8.73 -21.11 5.12
N ALA A 31 7.47 -21.51 5.28
CA ALA A 31 7.06 -22.92 5.22
C ALA A 31 7.30 -23.51 3.82
N VAL A 32 6.93 -22.80 2.76
CA VAL A 32 7.18 -23.18 1.37
C VAL A 32 8.68 -23.33 1.12
N TRP A 33 9.49 -22.35 1.53
CA TRP A 33 10.94 -22.39 1.38
C TRP A 33 11.57 -23.60 2.07
N SER A 34 11.14 -23.92 3.28
CA SER A 34 11.58 -25.11 4.02
C SER A 34 11.21 -26.40 3.27
N ALA A 35 9.99 -26.50 2.75
CA ALA A 35 9.53 -27.67 2.00
C ALA A 35 10.33 -27.85 0.69
N LEU A 36 10.56 -26.77 -0.07
CA LEU A 36 11.38 -26.81 -1.29
C LEU A 36 12.79 -27.30 -1.01
N ASN A 37 13.44 -26.81 0.05
CA ASN A 37 14.78 -27.25 0.45
C ASN A 37 14.82 -28.69 0.97
N THR A 38 13.69 -29.24 1.44
CA THR A 38 13.58 -30.65 1.81
C THR A 38 13.52 -31.55 0.58
N ILE A 39 12.89 -31.09 -0.51
CA ILE A 39 12.84 -31.82 -1.80
C ILE A 39 14.23 -31.79 -2.45
N THR A 40 14.80 -30.59 -2.59
CA THR A 40 16.12 -30.38 -3.21
C THR A 40 16.84 -29.23 -2.51
N PRO A 41 18.04 -29.43 -1.94
CA PRO A 41 18.84 -28.36 -1.37
C PRO A 41 19.16 -27.27 -2.40
N ILE A 42 18.58 -26.08 -2.25
CA ILE A 42 18.72 -24.97 -3.21
C ILE A 42 20.08 -24.27 -3.05
N GLY A 43 20.62 -24.26 -1.81
CA GLY A 43 21.92 -23.68 -1.51
C GLY A 43 21.96 -22.15 -1.64
N VAL A 44 20.86 -21.48 -1.31
CA VAL A 44 20.73 -20.02 -1.18
C VAL A 44 20.34 -19.73 0.27
N ASP A 45 21.14 -18.92 0.97
CA ASP A 45 20.87 -18.54 2.36
C ASP A 45 19.97 -17.31 2.41
N LEU A 46 18.73 -17.51 2.88
CA LEU A 46 17.68 -16.50 2.92
C LEU A 46 17.14 -16.29 4.35
N ASP A 47 17.07 -15.02 4.75
CA ASP A 47 16.45 -14.59 6.00
C ASP A 47 15.00 -14.14 5.76
N PHE A 48 14.06 -14.91 6.29
CA PHE A 48 12.62 -14.59 6.28
C PHE A 48 12.18 -13.84 7.56
N ASP A 49 13.06 -13.67 8.53
CA ASP A 49 12.71 -13.13 9.86
C ASP A 49 13.21 -11.68 10.08
N HIS A 50 13.77 -11.04 9.04
CA HIS A 50 14.21 -9.66 9.15
C HIS A 50 13.04 -8.74 9.58
N PRO A 51 13.23 -7.85 10.60
CA PRO A 51 12.14 -7.08 11.21
C PRO A 51 11.28 -6.28 10.22
N LEU A 52 11.88 -5.68 9.19
CA LEU A 52 11.17 -4.91 8.16
C LEU A 52 10.37 -5.77 7.16
N LEU A 53 10.38 -7.09 7.29
CA LEU A 53 9.47 -7.98 6.57
C LEU A 53 8.11 -8.15 7.30
N PHE A 54 7.95 -7.49 8.45
CA PHE A 54 6.75 -7.57 9.29
C PHE A 54 6.21 -6.18 9.63
N PRO A 55 5.62 -5.45 8.68
CA PRO A 55 5.16 -4.07 8.89
C PRO A 55 4.16 -3.92 10.03
N VAL A 56 3.39 -4.96 10.35
CA VAL A 56 2.47 -4.98 11.48
C VAL A 56 3.17 -4.70 12.82
N ASN A 57 4.45 -5.06 12.97
CA ASN A 57 5.19 -4.81 14.21
C ASN A 57 5.39 -3.30 14.47
N GLY A 58 5.80 -2.56 13.42
CA GLY A 58 5.93 -1.10 13.48
C GLY A 58 4.58 -0.43 13.71
N PHE A 59 3.54 -0.94 13.07
CA PHE A 59 2.19 -0.39 13.23
C PHE A 59 1.64 -0.59 14.66
N VAL A 60 1.74 -1.79 15.20
CA VAL A 60 1.32 -2.07 16.59
C VAL A 60 2.12 -1.23 17.58
N LYS A 61 3.45 -1.15 17.40
CA LYS A 61 4.31 -0.31 18.24
C LYS A 61 3.83 1.15 18.24
N MET A 62 3.53 1.71 17.07
CA MET A 62 3.00 3.08 16.94
C MET A 62 1.68 3.27 17.71
N LEU A 63 0.76 2.29 17.65
CA LEU A 63 -0.52 2.36 18.38
C LEU A 63 -0.30 2.33 19.89
N LEU A 64 0.61 1.49 20.38
CA LEU A 64 0.96 1.38 21.79
C LEU A 64 1.64 2.67 22.29
N GLU A 65 2.57 3.23 21.51
CA GLU A 65 3.21 4.51 21.83
C GLU A 65 2.20 5.65 21.86
N ALA A 66 1.24 5.70 20.92
CA ALA A 66 0.16 6.67 20.92
C ALA A 66 -0.74 6.55 22.16
N HIS A 67 -1.01 5.32 22.61
CA HIS A 67 -1.71 5.07 23.86
C HIS A 67 -0.89 5.57 25.07
N GLU A 68 0.39 5.22 25.15
CA GLU A 68 1.25 5.61 26.28
C GLU A 68 1.39 7.15 26.40
N VAL A 69 1.48 7.86 25.29
CA VAL A 69 1.50 9.33 25.26
C VAL A 69 0.21 9.91 25.87
N ARG A 70 -0.93 9.23 25.72
CA ARG A 70 -2.24 9.71 26.16
C ARG A 70 -2.60 9.33 27.60
N GLU A 71 -2.34 8.11 27.97
CA GLU A 71 -2.82 7.50 29.21
C GLU A 71 -1.66 7.08 30.14
N GLY A 72 -0.40 7.28 29.72
CA GLY A 72 0.76 6.76 30.43
C GLY A 72 0.79 5.24 30.39
N LYS A 73 1.23 4.63 31.48
CA LYS A 73 1.25 3.17 31.65
C LYS A 73 -0.06 2.58 32.22
N ASN A 74 -1.13 3.36 32.22
CA ASN A 74 -2.42 2.88 32.70
C ASN A 74 -3.01 1.86 31.70
N PRO A 75 -3.77 0.89 32.19
CA PRO A 75 -4.53 0.02 31.31
C PRO A 75 -5.46 0.81 30.39
N GLY A 76 -5.59 0.38 29.14
CA GLY A 76 -6.38 1.10 28.16
C GLY A 76 -7.04 0.23 27.10
N LEU A 77 -8.00 0.82 26.41
CA LEU A 77 -8.69 0.22 25.29
C LEU A 77 -8.27 0.92 23.99
N ILE A 78 -7.73 0.14 23.06
CA ILE A 78 -7.43 0.57 21.70
C ILE A 78 -8.48 -0.06 20.77
N ALA A 79 -9.28 0.79 20.12
CA ALA A 79 -10.33 0.35 19.22
C ALA A 79 -9.83 0.32 17.77
N VAL A 80 -10.11 -0.78 17.07
CA VAL A 80 -10.04 -0.90 15.61
C VAL A 80 -11.47 -0.71 15.11
N VAL A 81 -11.72 0.36 14.37
CA VAL A 81 -13.07 0.74 13.93
C VAL A 81 -13.16 0.58 12.42
N ALA A 82 -14.07 -0.27 11.97
CA ALA A 82 -14.31 -0.57 10.56
C ALA A 82 -15.81 -0.53 10.25
N GLU A 83 -16.16 -0.54 8.97
CA GLU A 83 -17.55 -0.68 8.52
C GLU A 83 -18.15 -2.00 9.02
N GLU A 84 -19.43 -1.98 9.40
CA GLU A 84 -20.09 -3.13 10.03
C GLU A 84 -20.08 -4.37 9.12
N GLU A 85 -20.20 -4.14 7.83
CA GLU A 85 -20.20 -5.20 6.80
C GLU A 85 -18.83 -5.87 6.62
N THR A 86 -17.75 -5.26 7.09
CA THR A 86 -16.37 -5.76 6.92
C THR A 86 -15.76 -6.37 8.19
N LEU A 87 -16.47 -6.35 9.31
CA LEU A 87 -15.94 -6.77 10.62
C LEU A 87 -15.49 -8.25 10.64
N ASP A 88 -16.20 -9.11 9.93
CA ASP A 88 -15.90 -10.54 9.88
C ASP A 88 -14.98 -10.94 8.70
N ASP A 89 -14.80 -10.05 7.73
CA ASP A 89 -14.16 -10.35 6.45
C ASP A 89 -12.72 -9.84 6.36
N VAL A 90 -12.40 -8.71 7.02
CA VAL A 90 -11.06 -8.12 6.96
C VAL A 90 -10.17 -8.71 8.04
N THR A 91 -9.45 -9.77 7.68
CA THR A 91 -8.57 -10.52 8.60
C THR A 91 -7.52 -9.63 9.28
N GLU A 92 -7.01 -8.61 8.61
CA GLU A 92 -6.03 -7.67 9.18
C GLU A 92 -6.59 -6.97 10.43
N ASN A 93 -7.82 -6.48 10.37
CA ASN A 93 -8.46 -5.78 11.49
C ASN A 93 -8.71 -6.71 12.67
N ILE A 94 -9.15 -7.95 12.39
CA ILE A 94 -9.34 -9.00 13.41
C ILE A 94 -8.00 -9.29 14.11
N ASN A 95 -6.97 -9.53 13.33
CA ASN A 95 -5.63 -9.85 13.85
C ASN A 95 -5.03 -8.68 14.63
N LEU A 96 -5.25 -7.43 14.20
CA LEU A 96 -4.79 -6.24 14.93
C LEU A 96 -5.39 -6.18 16.33
N ALA A 97 -6.71 -6.32 16.45
CA ALA A 97 -7.39 -6.31 17.73
C ALA A 97 -6.90 -7.43 18.67
N LEU A 98 -6.74 -8.65 18.14
CA LEU A 98 -6.20 -9.78 18.89
C LEU A 98 -4.77 -9.54 19.34
N ARG A 99 -3.93 -9.00 18.46
CA ARG A 99 -2.53 -8.72 18.76
C ARG A 99 -2.37 -7.61 19.80
N LEU A 100 -3.16 -6.55 19.72
CA LEU A 100 -3.18 -5.50 20.75
C LEU A 100 -3.56 -6.08 22.12
N SER A 101 -4.53 -6.99 22.17
CA SER A 101 -4.93 -7.67 23.39
C SER A 101 -3.87 -8.63 23.96
N SER A 102 -2.81 -8.94 23.25
CA SER A 102 -1.70 -9.74 23.78
C SER A 102 -0.69 -8.95 24.63
N PHE A 103 -0.83 -7.63 24.70
CA PHE A 103 0.01 -6.78 25.53
C PHE A 103 -0.66 -6.51 26.88
N ASP A 104 0.14 -6.60 27.95
CA ASP A 104 -0.34 -6.39 29.31
C ASP A 104 -1.00 -5.01 29.48
N GLY A 105 -2.18 -5.00 30.07
CA GLY A 105 -2.95 -3.78 30.31
C GLY A 105 -3.66 -3.20 29.09
N ILE A 106 -3.53 -3.80 27.92
CA ILE A 106 -4.18 -3.33 26.70
C ILE A 106 -5.35 -4.24 26.32
N THR A 107 -6.50 -3.65 26.05
CA THR A 107 -7.65 -4.31 25.44
C THR A 107 -7.78 -3.83 24.01
N GLY A 108 -7.51 -4.71 23.04
CA GLY A 108 -7.75 -4.46 21.60
C GLY A 108 -9.15 -4.92 21.21
N VAL A 109 -9.95 -4.06 20.58
CA VAL A 109 -11.32 -4.40 20.18
C VAL A 109 -11.59 -3.98 18.75
N LEU A 110 -12.08 -4.92 17.93
CA LEU A 110 -12.63 -4.62 16.61
C LEU A 110 -14.12 -4.30 16.76
N MET A 111 -14.57 -3.19 16.18
CA MET A 111 -15.95 -2.75 16.31
C MET A 111 -16.43 -1.86 15.17
N SER A 112 -17.75 -1.79 14.99
CA SER A 112 -18.42 -0.78 14.17
C SER A 112 -18.38 0.59 14.89
N PRO A 113 -18.32 1.72 14.18
CA PRO A 113 -18.36 3.06 14.78
C PRO A 113 -19.65 3.33 15.57
N ARG A 114 -20.74 2.61 15.30
CA ARG A 114 -22.02 2.68 16.01
C ARG A 114 -21.97 2.14 17.44
N GLN A 115 -20.95 1.35 17.77
CA GLN A 115 -20.79 0.77 19.12
C GLN A 115 -20.05 1.70 20.09
N LEU A 116 -19.56 2.85 19.59
CA LEU A 116 -18.97 3.87 20.43
C LEU A 116 -20.05 4.69 21.15
N GLU A 117 -19.79 5.05 22.40
CA GLU A 117 -20.69 5.80 23.28
C GLU A 117 -20.02 7.07 23.78
N LEU A 118 -20.80 8.09 24.10
CA LEU A 118 -20.34 9.26 24.88
C LEU A 118 -20.83 9.17 26.33
N ARG A 119 -19.88 9.12 27.27
CA ARG A 119 -20.17 9.17 28.72
C ARG A 119 -19.35 10.29 29.35
N ASN A 120 -20.04 11.27 29.88
CA ASN A 120 -19.40 12.45 30.51
C ASN A 120 -18.32 13.11 29.64
N GLY A 121 -18.61 13.25 28.34
CA GLY A 121 -17.69 13.83 27.35
C GLY A 121 -16.51 12.93 26.91
N ARG A 122 -16.43 11.70 27.45
CA ARG A 122 -15.43 10.70 27.03
C ARG A 122 -16.03 9.71 26.04
N VAL A 123 -15.22 9.31 25.07
CA VAL A 123 -15.57 8.24 24.15
C VAL A 123 -15.33 6.90 24.84
N CYS A 124 -16.35 6.06 24.86
CA CYS A 124 -16.34 4.78 25.56
C CYS A 124 -16.88 3.66 24.67
N TRP A 125 -16.54 2.44 25.04
CA TRP A 125 -17.15 1.21 24.56
C TRP A 125 -17.54 0.34 25.76
N ARG A 126 -18.82 -0.02 25.87
CA ARG A 126 -19.36 -0.79 27.01
C ARG A 126 -18.96 -0.18 28.39
N GLY A 127 -18.94 1.14 28.45
CA GLY A 127 -18.58 1.88 29.66
C GLY A 127 -17.08 2.06 29.93
N GLN A 128 -16.21 1.39 29.20
CA GLN A 128 -14.76 1.57 29.29
C GLN A 128 -14.30 2.69 28.35
N ALA A 129 -13.48 3.62 28.84
CA ALA A 129 -12.94 4.71 28.03
C ALA A 129 -11.99 4.18 26.96
N VAL A 130 -12.17 4.69 25.73
CA VAL A 130 -11.28 4.39 24.60
C VAL A 130 -10.10 5.35 24.59
N SER A 131 -8.89 4.84 24.60
CA SER A 131 -7.67 5.64 24.59
C SER A 131 -7.30 6.09 23.18
N ILE A 132 -7.25 5.17 22.24
CA ILE A 132 -6.89 5.37 20.83
C ILE A 132 -7.88 4.62 19.95
N ILE A 133 -8.18 5.19 18.81
CA ILE A 133 -8.99 4.59 17.74
C ILE A 133 -8.17 4.56 16.46
N PHE A 134 -7.99 3.39 15.86
CA PHE A 134 -7.61 3.27 14.47
C PHE A 134 -8.87 3.10 13.64
N VAL A 135 -9.02 3.92 12.59
CA VAL A 135 -10.18 3.86 11.67
C VAL A 135 -9.76 3.32 10.33
N ASP A 136 -10.41 2.26 9.88
CA ASP A 136 -10.15 1.59 8.59
C ASP A 136 -11.17 2.00 7.51
N PHE A 137 -11.43 3.29 7.39
CA PHE A 137 -12.21 3.89 6.30
C PHE A 137 -11.92 5.39 6.18
N ASN A 138 -12.24 5.98 5.04
CA ASN A 138 -11.96 7.37 4.69
C ASN A 138 -13.05 8.34 5.18
N SER A 139 -12.81 9.66 5.05
CA SER A 139 -13.72 10.69 5.51
C SER A 139 -15.03 10.72 4.74
N ASP A 140 -15.02 10.40 3.45
CA ASP A 140 -16.22 10.27 2.62
C ASP A 140 -17.13 9.13 3.13
N VAL A 141 -16.53 7.99 3.50
CA VAL A 141 -17.25 6.88 4.13
C VAL A 141 -17.79 7.29 5.49
N LEU A 142 -16.95 7.97 6.32
CA LEU A 142 -17.42 8.50 7.60
C LEU A 142 -18.63 9.42 7.44
N LEU A 143 -18.57 10.33 6.48
CA LEU A 143 -19.68 11.25 6.18
C LEU A 143 -20.94 10.48 5.76
N GLY A 144 -20.79 9.51 4.86
CA GLY A 144 -21.87 8.63 4.42
C GLY A 144 -22.52 7.85 5.58
N LEU A 145 -21.72 7.34 6.51
CA LEU A 145 -22.19 6.65 7.70
C LEU A 145 -22.84 7.63 8.70
N HIS A 146 -22.28 8.83 8.88
CA HIS A 146 -22.83 9.85 9.81
C HIS A 146 -24.19 10.35 9.38
N ARG A 147 -24.45 10.44 8.07
CA ARG A 147 -25.78 10.79 7.54
C ARG A 147 -26.84 9.73 7.82
N LYS A 148 -26.45 8.48 8.03
CA LYS A 148 -27.34 7.35 8.29
C LYS A 148 -27.46 7.00 9.78
N HIS A 149 -26.43 7.27 10.57
CA HIS A 149 -26.29 6.83 11.95
C HIS A 149 -25.74 7.95 12.86
N ASP A 150 -25.97 7.85 14.16
CA ASP A 150 -25.35 8.75 15.12
C ASP A 150 -23.88 8.38 15.37
N LEU A 151 -22.97 9.07 14.72
CA LEU A 151 -21.52 8.89 14.89
C LEU A 151 -20.87 10.04 15.69
N ARG A 152 -21.66 10.81 16.45
CA ARG A 152 -21.12 11.86 17.34
C ARG A 152 -20.01 11.36 18.27
N PRO A 153 -20.04 10.12 18.82
CA PRO A 153 -18.91 9.60 19.61
C PRO A 153 -17.60 9.53 18.82
N LEU A 154 -17.61 9.04 17.55
CA LEU A 154 -16.42 8.99 16.71
C LEU A 154 -15.95 10.41 16.34
N LEU A 155 -16.84 11.31 15.97
CA LEU A 155 -16.49 12.71 15.71
C LEU A 155 -15.90 13.41 16.93
N GLN A 156 -16.39 13.06 18.12
CA GLN A 156 -15.79 13.56 19.37
C GLN A 156 -14.37 13.01 19.59
N ALA A 157 -14.13 11.74 19.27
CA ALA A 157 -12.79 11.16 19.31
C ALA A 157 -11.84 11.88 18.33
N VAL A 158 -12.33 12.24 17.14
CA VAL A 158 -11.58 13.04 16.17
C VAL A 158 -11.19 14.39 16.77
N ARG A 159 -12.15 15.15 17.35
CA ARG A 159 -11.88 16.43 18.03
C ARG A 159 -10.89 16.31 19.17
N GLN A 160 -10.91 15.20 19.88
CA GLN A 160 -9.99 14.89 20.97
C GLN A 160 -8.62 14.40 20.49
N LYS A 161 -8.40 14.31 19.18
CA LYS A 161 -7.16 13.80 18.54
C LYS A 161 -6.81 12.37 18.99
N ARG A 162 -7.83 11.52 19.17
CA ARG A 162 -7.67 10.11 19.56
C ARG A 162 -7.73 9.15 18.36
N VAL A 163 -8.05 9.67 17.18
CA VAL A 163 -8.19 8.88 15.95
C VAL A 163 -6.87 8.89 15.19
N ILE A 164 -6.38 7.70 14.87
CA ILE A 164 -5.26 7.45 13.98
C ILE A 164 -5.84 7.04 12.64
N ASN A 165 -5.30 7.59 11.56
CA ASN A 165 -5.83 7.46 10.21
C ASN A 165 -7.38 7.52 10.16
N PRO A 166 -7.88 8.11 9.11
CA PRO A 166 -7.14 8.78 8.03
C PRO A 166 -6.97 10.29 8.16
N ARG A 167 -7.43 10.89 9.25
CA ARG A 167 -7.76 12.31 9.34
C ARG A 167 -6.77 13.27 8.68
N GLY A 168 -5.53 13.30 9.14
CA GLY A 168 -4.61 14.33 8.71
C GLY A 168 -4.09 14.15 7.29
N THR A 169 -3.93 12.93 6.83
CA THR A 169 -3.34 12.63 5.52
C THR A 169 -4.37 12.44 4.41
N GLU A 170 -5.62 12.24 4.76
CA GLU A 170 -6.65 11.90 3.79
C GLU A 170 -6.97 13.02 2.79
N PRO A 171 -7.04 14.30 3.17
CA PRO A 171 -7.28 15.38 2.20
C PRO A 171 -6.25 15.41 1.07
N ILE A 172 -5.02 15.04 1.37
CA ILE A 172 -3.92 14.98 0.40
C ILE A 172 -3.77 13.59 -0.25
N ASN A 173 -4.69 12.66 0.00
CA ASN A 173 -4.74 11.34 -0.64
C ASN A 173 -5.44 11.40 -2.01
N VAL A 174 -5.07 12.38 -2.83
CA VAL A 174 -5.52 12.52 -4.21
C VAL A 174 -4.35 12.37 -5.16
N LYS A 175 -4.57 11.69 -6.29
CA LYS A 175 -3.48 11.39 -7.24
C LYS A 175 -2.88 12.64 -7.89
N SER A 176 -3.58 13.76 -7.90
CA SER A 176 -3.06 15.05 -8.33
C SER A 176 -1.92 15.60 -7.44
N MET A 177 -1.70 15.03 -6.23
CA MET A 177 -0.50 15.35 -5.45
C MET A 177 0.81 15.03 -6.19
N PHE A 178 0.80 14.09 -7.12
CA PHE A 178 1.95 13.83 -8.00
C PHE A 178 2.29 15.05 -8.88
N GLU A 179 1.30 15.85 -9.29
CA GLU A 179 1.54 17.09 -10.01
C GLU A 179 2.18 18.14 -9.10
N VAL A 180 1.78 18.21 -7.84
CA VAL A 180 2.38 19.12 -6.84
C VAL A 180 3.85 18.77 -6.63
N VAL A 181 4.14 17.50 -6.38
CA VAL A 181 5.50 17.02 -6.08
C VAL A 181 6.42 17.08 -7.29
N GLY A 182 5.95 16.67 -8.47
CA GLY A 182 6.75 16.66 -9.71
C GLY A 182 6.71 17.95 -10.52
N GLY A 183 5.90 18.96 -10.13
CA GLY A 183 5.66 20.19 -10.86
C GLY A 183 6.38 21.42 -10.28
N VAL A 184 5.64 22.52 -10.21
CA VAL A 184 6.18 23.85 -9.81
C VAL A 184 6.69 23.88 -8.37
N HIS A 185 6.20 23.02 -7.50
CA HIS A 185 6.60 22.95 -6.09
C HIS A 185 7.72 21.94 -5.82
N ARG A 186 8.26 21.26 -6.87
CA ARG A 186 9.26 20.19 -6.73
C ARG A 186 10.46 20.53 -5.85
N GLY A 187 10.88 21.80 -5.80
CA GLY A 187 11.99 22.25 -4.96
C GLY A 187 11.72 22.23 -3.44
N ARG A 188 10.49 21.97 -3.03
CA ARG A 188 10.08 21.87 -1.61
C ARG A 188 10.10 20.44 -1.09
N PHE A 189 10.28 19.45 -1.97
CA PHE A 189 10.20 18.02 -1.68
C PHE A 189 11.55 17.34 -1.80
N HIS A 190 11.67 16.20 -1.20
CA HIS A 190 12.91 15.43 -1.20
C HIS A 190 13.25 14.94 -2.63
N PRO A 191 14.49 15.13 -3.12
CA PRO A 191 14.88 14.72 -4.47
C PRO A 191 14.59 13.26 -4.78
N GLU A 192 14.72 12.37 -3.79
CA GLU A 192 14.38 10.94 -3.91
C GLU A 192 12.92 10.71 -4.31
N ILE A 193 12.01 11.49 -3.75
CA ILE A 193 10.58 11.38 -4.04
C ILE A 193 10.28 12.04 -5.39
N VAL A 194 10.80 13.25 -5.63
CA VAL A 194 10.59 13.98 -6.88
C VAL A 194 11.06 13.17 -8.09
N ASN A 195 12.27 12.61 -8.02
CA ASN A 195 12.87 11.87 -9.15
C ASN A 195 12.15 10.56 -9.47
N ARG A 196 11.40 10.01 -8.50
CA ARG A 196 10.60 8.79 -8.69
C ARG A 196 9.14 9.07 -9.00
N THR A 197 8.72 10.34 -8.94
CA THR A 197 7.33 10.73 -9.23
C THR A 197 7.15 10.83 -10.75
N PRO A 198 6.30 9.98 -11.36
CA PRO A 198 6.03 10.08 -12.78
C PRO A 198 5.32 11.40 -13.09
N TRP A 199 5.63 11.99 -14.25
CA TRP A 199 4.95 13.19 -14.71
C TRP A 199 3.42 12.99 -14.65
N THR A 200 2.74 13.94 -14.03
CA THR A 200 1.30 13.87 -13.76
C THR A 200 0.69 15.25 -13.91
N ARG A 201 -0.53 15.30 -14.45
CA ARG A 201 -1.35 16.52 -14.54
C ARG A 201 -2.81 16.21 -14.23
N GLN A 202 -3.49 17.14 -13.56
CA GLN A 202 -4.95 17.12 -13.50
C GLN A 202 -5.51 17.19 -14.92
N PHE A 203 -6.47 16.34 -15.24
CA PHE A 203 -6.94 16.12 -16.60
C PHE A 203 -8.14 17.00 -16.95
N HIS A 204 -7.87 18.13 -17.56
CA HIS A 204 -8.86 19.05 -18.14
C HIS A 204 -8.19 19.89 -19.21
N ALA A 205 -8.99 20.63 -20.01
CA ALA A 205 -8.47 21.54 -21.02
C ALA A 205 -7.64 22.65 -20.38
N ARG A 206 -6.33 22.67 -20.63
CA ARG A 206 -5.41 23.70 -20.13
C ARG A 206 -4.06 23.65 -20.81
N ARG A 207 -3.33 24.77 -20.72
CA ARG A 207 -1.90 24.83 -21.01
C ARG A 207 -1.10 24.25 -19.85
N THR A 208 -0.02 23.54 -20.16
CA THR A 208 0.90 22.98 -19.15
C THR A 208 2.25 22.66 -19.78
N VAL A 209 3.16 22.10 -18.95
CA VAL A 209 4.48 21.63 -19.42
C VAL A 209 4.47 20.09 -19.45
N GLY A 210 4.95 19.53 -20.54
CA GLY A 210 5.05 18.11 -20.78
C GLY A 210 6.19 17.40 -20.02
N PRO A 211 6.28 16.07 -20.14
CA PRO A 211 7.29 15.29 -19.45
C PRO A 211 8.73 15.55 -19.88
N GLY A 212 8.94 16.07 -21.08
CA GLY A 212 10.25 16.48 -21.61
C GLY A 212 10.57 17.96 -21.40
N GLY A 213 9.67 18.74 -20.78
CA GLY A 213 9.80 20.18 -20.60
C GLY A 213 9.21 21.00 -21.74
N GLU A 214 8.58 20.36 -22.72
CA GLU A 214 7.90 21.01 -23.85
C GLU A 214 6.62 21.71 -23.39
N GLU A 215 6.26 22.80 -24.08
CA GLU A 215 4.98 23.48 -23.86
C GLU A 215 3.84 22.67 -24.49
N ILE A 216 2.79 22.48 -23.75
CA ILE A 216 1.53 21.85 -24.16
C ILE A 216 0.43 22.89 -24.15
N ASP A 217 -0.07 23.27 -25.34
CA ASP A 217 -1.15 24.25 -25.45
C ASP A 217 -2.51 23.70 -25.01
N ASP A 218 -2.81 22.47 -25.35
CA ASP A 218 -4.02 21.75 -24.95
C ASP A 218 -3.67 20.33 -24.45
N LEU A 219 -3.86 20.10 -23.17
CA LEU A 219 -3.55 18.83 -22.52
C LEU A 219 -4.41 17.68 -23.04
N ILE A 220 -5.68 17.93 -23.41
CA ILE A 220 -6.58 16.88 -23.91
C ILE A 220 -6.08 16.39 -25.29
N GLU A 221 -5.82 17.35 -26.19
CA GLU A 221 -5.32 17.04 -27.55
C GLU A 221 -3.93 16.40 -27.49
N TRP A 222 -3.08 16.87 -26.60
CA TRP A 222 -1.76 16.27 -26.38
C TRP A 222 -1.88 14.83 -25.85
N THR A 223 -2.77 14.57 -24.90
CA THR A 223 -3.05 13.23 -24.36
C THR A 223 -3.53 12.28 -25.43
N TYR A 224 -4.40 12.74 -26.31
CA TYR A 224 -4.88 11.95 -27.44
C TYR A 224 -3.73 11.47 -28.34
N ARG A 225 -2.81 12.37 -28.68
CA ARG A 225 -1.64 12.04 -29.54
C ARG A 225 -0.62 11.12 -28.90
N HIS A 226 -0.50 11.17 -27.56
CA HIS A 226 0.51 10.40 -26.81
C HIS A 226 -0.10 9.26 -25.99
N TRP A 227 -1.34 8.87 -26.31
CA TRP A 227 -2.12 7.95 -25.48
C TRP A 227 -1.39 6.65 -25.11
N SER A 228 -0.65 6.04 -26.01
CA SER A 228 0.08 4.78 -25.77
C SER A 228 1.11 4.88 -24.62
N GLU A 229 1.56 6.09 -24.29
CA GLU A 229 2.56 6.35 -23.24
C GLU A 229 1.93 6.79 -21.92
N LEU A 230 0.61 6.89 -21.86
CA LEU A 230 -0.11 7.52 -20.77
C LEU A 230 -1.06 6.58 -20.04
N VAL A 231 -1.46 7.02 -18.87
CA VAL A 231 -2.49 6.41 -18.03
C VAL A 231 -3.42 7.51 -17.55
N LEU A 232 -4.73 7.28 -17.66
CA LEU A 232 -5.77 8.09 -17.00
C LEU A 232 -6.22 7.38 -15.72
N LYS A 233 -6.25 8.11 -14.61
CA LYS A 233 -6.68 7.59 -13.30
C LYS A 233 -7.67 8.57 -12.66
N PRO A 234 -8.76 8.07 -12.02
CA PRO A 234 -9.56 8.93 -11.15
C PRO A 234 -8.68 9.52 -10.04
N GLU A 235 -8.90 10.79 -9.68
CA GLU A 235 -8.13 11.45 -8.60
C GLU A 235 -8.31 10.75 -7.26
N ARG A 236 -9.53 10.32 -6.96
CA ARG A 236 -9.88 9.50 -5.81
C ARG A 236 -10.27 8.09 -6.28
N GLY A 237 -10.18 7.14 -5.40
CA GLY A 237 -10.55 5.74 -5.67
C GLY A 237 -9.39 4.78 -5.50
N TYR A 238 -9.72 3.50 -5.42
CA TYR A 238 -8.83 2.39 -5.09
C TYR A 238 -9.13 1.18 -5.98
N SER A 239 -8.31 0.14 -5.87
CA SER A 239 -8.46 -1.14 -6.60
C SER A 239 -8.43 -1.03 -8.13
N GLY A 240 -7.86 0.03 -8.69
CA GLY A 240 -7.73 0.19 -10.14
C GLY A 240 -9.04 0.50 -10.89
N LYS A 241 -10.14 0.73 -10.18
CA LYS A 241 -11.42 1.11 -10.81
C LYS A 241 -11.26 2.42 -11.57
N GLY A 242 -11.79 2.47 -12.81
CA GLY A 242 -11.71 3.67 -13.66
C GLY A 242 -10.35 3.95 -14.29
N VAL A 243 -9.31 3.19 -13.97
CA VAL A 243 -7.97 3.35 -14.57
C VAL A 243 -8.00 2.88 -16.03
N ARG A 244 -7.44 3.70 -16.92
CA ARG A 244 -7.25 3.40 -18.35
C ARG A 244 -5.77 3.53 -18.69
N VAL A 245 -5.20 2.48 -19.26
CA VAL A 245 -3.78 2.42 -19.64
C VAL A 245 -3.68 2.35 -21.14
N GLY A 246 -2.99 3.28 -21.79
CA GLY A 246 -3.00 3.43 -23.24
C GLY A 246 -2.62 2.17 -24.04
N VAL A 247 -1.68 1.36 -23.52
CA VAL A 247 -1.30 0.08 -24.18
C VAL A 247 -2.32 -1.05 -23.97
N VAL A 248 -3.16 -0.96 -22.93
CA VAL A 248 -4.17 -1.98 -22.60
C VAL A 248 -5.53 -1.58 -23.18
N ASN A 249 -5.81 -0.29 -23.17
CA ASN A 249 -7.03 0.32 -23.67
C ASN A 249 -6.68 1.19 -24.88
N PRO A 250 -6.48 0.62 -26.08
CA PRO A 250 -5.94 1.34 -27.22
C PRO A 250 -6.87 2.42 -27.80
N ASP A 251 -8.19 2.34 -27.50
CA ASP A 251 -9.13 3.39 -27.89
C ASP A 251 -8.97 4.64 -27.00
N ALA A 252 -8.16 5.58 -27.52
CA ALA A 252 -7.89 6.83 -26.84
C ALA A 252 -9.18 7.68 -26.63
N ARG A 253 -10.09 7.63 -27.60
CA ARG A 253 -11.32 8.42 -27.56
C ARG A 253 -12.23 7.95 -26.44
N GLU A 254 -12.47 6.64 -26.35
CA GLU A 254 -13.27 6.06 -25.27
C GLU A 254 -12.71 6.42 -23.88
N ALA A 255 -11.40 6.29 -23.71
CA ALA A 255 -10.74 6.57 -22.42
C ALA A 255 -10.81 8.05 -22.03
N ILE A 256 -10.58 8.96 -22.98
CA ILE A 256 -10.60 10.40 -22.77
C ILE A 256 -12.05 10.89 -22.53
N ASP A 257 -13.01 10.46 -23.37
CA ASP A 257 -14.41 10.81 -23.19
C ASP A 257 -14.98 10.33 -21.86
N LEU A 258 -14.55 9.15 -21.38
CA LEU A 258 -14.89 8.67 -20.04
C LEU A 258 -14.36 9.62 -18.96
N ALA A 259 -13.06 9.94 -19.01
CA ALA A 259 -12.42 10.79 -18.02
C ALA A 259 -13.00 12.21 -17.99
N LEU A 260 -13.34 12.77 -19.14
CA LEU A 260 -13.99 14.08 -19.25
C LEU A 260 -15.43 14.07 -18.73
N ARG A 261 -16.18 13.01 -19.00
CA ARG A 261 -17.56 12.85 -18.54
C ARG A 261 -17.66 12.65 -17.03
N GLU A 262 -16.79 11.82 -16.46
CA GLU A 262 -16.76 11.57 -15.02
C GLU A 262 -16.13 12.73 -14.25
N GLY A 263 -15.23 13.49 -14.88
CA GLY A 263 -14.45 14.54 -14.23
C GLY A 263 -13.45 13.99 -13.19
N SER A 264 -12.69 14.86 -12.54
CA SER A 264 -11.76 14.48 -11.48
C SER A 264 -10.80 13.34 -11.84
N TYR A 265 -10.14 13.46 -12.97
CA TYR A 265 -9.09 12.54 -13.43
C TYR A 265 -7.73 13.23 -13.46
N ILE A 266 -6.68 12.42 -13.39
CA ILE A 266 -5.32 12.79 -13.76
C ILE A 266 -4.90 12.06 -15.03
N VAL A 267 -4.01 12.70 -15.81
CA VAL A 267 -3.17 12.02 -16.80
C VAL A 267 -1.77 11.89 -16.24
N GLN A 268 -1.20 10.71 -16.38
CA GLN A 268 0.12 10.38 -15.85
C GLN A 268 0.95 9.65 -16.91
N LYS A 269 2.26 9.94 -16.99
CA LYS A 269 3.17 9.16 -17.82
C LYS A 269 3.22 7.72 -17.30
N LYS A 270 3.03 6.78 -18.21
CA LYS A 270 3.08 5.36 -17.86
C LYS A 270 4.46 4.99 -17.35
N VAL A 271 4.49 4.33 -16.19
CA VAL A 271 5.69 3.72 -15.66
C VAL A 271 6.08 2.54 -16.55
N PRO A 272 7.37 2.34 -16.86
CA PRO A 272 7.83 1.25 -17.74
C PRO A 272 7.69 -0.11 -17.04
N LEU A 273 6.51 -0.70 -17.11
CA LEU A 273 6.12 -1.91 -16.35
C LEU A 273 7.00 -3.13 -16.64
N GLY A 274 7.54 -3.27 -17.85
CA GLY A 274 8.33 -4.44 -18.24
C GLY A 274 9.73 -4.51 -17.62
N LEU A 275 10.28 -3.39 -17.14
CA LEU A 275 11.66 -3.33 -16.65
C LEU A 275 11.88 -4.13 -15.35
N TRP A 276 10.85 -4.27 -14.51
CA TRP A 276 10.95 -4.95 -13.23
C TRP A 276 10.10 -6.24 -13.16
N ALA A 277 9.76 -6.78 -14.33
CA ALA A 277 9.13 -8.08 -14.42
C ALA A 277 10.13 -9.19 -14.07
N GLU A 278 9.70 -10.17 -13.31
CA GLU A 278 10.50 -11.34 -12.93
C GLU A 278 9.86 -12.64 -13.39
N ASP A 279 10.72 -13.59 -13.73
CA ASP A 279 10.30 -14.95 -14.04
C ASP A 279 10.06 -15.71 -12.72
N ASN A 280 8.81 -16.06 -12.46
CA ASN A 280 8.39 -16.80 -11.28
C ASN A 280 7.99 -18.22 -11.66
N PRO A 281 8.41 -19.25 -10.89
CA PRO A 281 7.98 -20.62 -11.12
C PRO A 281 6.51 -20.78 -10.73
N ILE A 282 5.73 -21.35 -11.64
CA ILE A 282 4.33 -21.70 -11.43
C ILE A 282 4.06 -23.16 -11.83
N LEU A 283 3.01 -23.75 -11.29
CA LEU A 283 2.52 -25.05 -11.71
C LEU A 283 1.54 -24.89 -12.87
N ASP A 284 1.96 -25.36 -14.03
CA ASP A 284 1.06 -25.55 -15.16
C ASP A 284 0.27 -26.86 -14.96
N GLN A 285 -0.99 -26.71 -14.60
CA GLN A 285 -1.88 -27.86 -14.30
C GLN A 285 -2.24 -28.66 -15.54
N GLU A 286 -2.33 -28.01 -16.71
CA GLU A 286 -2.70 -28.67 -17.96
C GLU A 286 -1.55 -29.56 -18.46
N GLN A 287 -0.35 -29.03 -18.46
CA GLN A 287 0.85 -29.73 -18.93
C GLN A 287 1.52 -30.57 -17.81
N ARG A 288 1.03 -30.47 -16.57
CA ARG A 288 1.56 -31.13 -15.38
C ARG A 288 3.08 -30.96 -15.22
N ARG A 289 3.54 -29.75 -15.40
CA ARG A 289 4.95 -29.35 -15.27
C ARG A 289 5.10 -28.01 -14.57
N VAL A 290 6.32 -27.70 -14.18
CA VAL A 290 6.68 -26.37 -13.70
C VAL A 290 7.15 -25.52 -14.87
N VAL A 291 6.69 -24.30 -14.96
CA VAL A 291 7.11 -23.33 -15.96
C VAL A 291 7.48 -22.00 -15.30
N LEU A 292 8.26 -21.18 -15.98
CA LEU A 292 8.47 -19.80 -15.57
C LEU A 292 7.44 -18.91 -16.25
N GLU A 293 6.74 -18.13 -15.44
CA GLU A 293 5.84 -17.10 -15.91
C GLU A 293 6.46 -15.73 -15.60
N ARG A 294 6.48 -14.85 -16.61
CA ARG A 294 6.97 -13.49 -16.43
C ARG A 294 5.92 -12.64 -15.77
N CYS A 295 6.15 -12.32 -14.49
CA CYS A 295 5.22 -11.55 -13.66
C CYS A 295 5.74 -10.13 -13.44
N GLN A 296 4.84 -9.16 -13.47
CA GLN A 296 5.09 -7.83 -12.91
C GLN A 296 5.21 -7.94 -11.40
N THR A 297 6.07 -7.11 -10.82
CA THR A 297 6.21 -7.03 -9.36
C THR A 297 6.17 -5.59 -8.91
N ASP A 298 5.58 -5.35 -7.75
CA ASP A 298 5.65 -4.06 -7.08
C ASP A 298 5.79 -4.22 -5.56
N PHE A 299 6.05 -3.11 -4.89
CA PHE A 299 6.14 -3.03 -3.43
C PHE A 299 5.17 -1.98 -2.92
N ARG A 300 4.52 -2.31 -1.81
CA ARG A 300 3.86 -1.33 -0.96
C ARG A 300 4.73 -1.10 0.27
N CYS A 301 5.38 0.06 0.33
CA CYS A 301 6.15 0.48 1.49
C CYS A 301 5.19 1.07 2.53
N MET A 302 5.16 0.50 3.72
CA MET A 302 4.39 1.00 4.86
C MET A 302 5.29 1.91 5.69
N VAL A 303 4.82 3.11 5.96
CA VAL A 303 5.61 4.18 6.57
C VAL A 303 4.84 4.83 7.73
N GLY A 304 5.56 5.25 8.74
CA GLY A 304 5.04 6.00 9.87
C GLY A 304 6.06 7.00 10.43
N PRO A 305 5.85 7.56 11.61
CA PRO A 305 6.72 8.59 12.20
C PRO A 305 8.19 8.19 12.33
N GLY A 306 8.46 6.90 12.50
CA GLY A 306 9.81 6.34 12.59
C GLY A 306 10.42 5.91 11.25
N GLY A 307 9.84 6.27 10.11
CA GLY A 307 10.26 5.83 8.79
C GLY A 307 9.56 4.57 8.32
N LEU A 308 10.29 3.66 7.69
CA LEU A 308 9.75 2.43 7.13
C LEU A 308 9.35 1.42 8.22
N PHE A 309 8.07 1.02 8.26
CA PHE A 309 7.60 -0.11 9.08
C PHE A 309 7.89 -1.45 8.42
N GLY A 310 7.92 -1.47 7.11
CA GLY A 310 8.14 -2.62 6.28
C GLY A 310 7.43 -2.49 4.93
N PHE A 311 7.32 -3.59 4.22
CA PHE A 311 6.75 -3.57 2.88
C PHE A 311 6.02 -4.86 2.56
N LEU A 312 5.06 -4.79 1.64
CA LEU A 312 4.33 -5.90 1.04
C LEU A 312 4.81 -6.07 -0.40
N GLY A 313 5.26 -7.28 -0.75
CA GLY A 313 5.54 -7.64 -2.14
C GLY A 313 4.29 -8.14 -2.86
N ARG A 314 4.03 -7.60 -4.05
CA ARG A 314 2.94 -8.05 -4.92
C ARG A 314 3.48 -8.52 -6.26
N TYR A 315 2.78 -9.45 -6.91
CA TYR A 315 3.15 -9.95 -8.24
C TYR A 315 1.90 -10.32 -9.05
N GLY A 316 2.06 -10.42 -10.36
CA GLY A 316 1.00 -10.86 -11.25
C GLY A 316 1.05 -10.20 -12.62
N ALA A 317 -0.11 -10.10 -13.25
CA ALA A 317 -0.31 -9.31 -14.46
C ALA A 317 -0.38 -7.80 -14.14
N VAL A 318 -0.79 -6.99 -15.08
CA VAL A 318 -1.05 -5.56 -14.90
C VAL A 318 -2.57 -5.35 -14.76
N PRO A 319 -3.03 -4.75 -13.65
CA PRO A 319 -2.30 -4.32 -12.46
C PRO A 319 -1.94 -5.48 -11.52
N THR A 320 -0.90 -5.31 -10.70
CA THR A 320 -0.45 -6.27 -9.68
C THR A 320 -1.37 -6.33 -8.46
N ASN A 321 -2.35 -5.46 -8.38
CA ASN A 321 -3.26 -5.35 -7.24
C ASN A 321 -4.01 -6.67 -6.99
N VAL A 322 -4.01 -7.12 -5.72
CA VAL A 322 -4.70 -8.36 -5.30
C VAL A 322 -6.18 -8.32 -5.66
N GLY A 323 -6.85 -7.17 -5.47
CA GLY A 323 -8.25 -6.98 -5.86
C GLY A 323 -8.53 -7.06 -7.37
N SER A 324 -7.49 -7.08 -8.21
CA SER A 324 -7.58 -7.22 -9.68
C SER A 324 -7.02 -8.57 -10.17
N GLY A 325 -6.84 -9.54 -9.27
CA GLY A 325 -6.34 -10.87 -9.60
C GLY A 325 -4.83 -11.06 -9.45
N GLY A 326 -4.10 -10.06 -8.97
CA GLY A 326 -2.71 -10.19 -8.54
C GLY A 326 -2.56 -11.06 -7.29
N GLY A 327 -1.32 -11.35 -6.92
CA GLY A 327 -0.95 -12.10 -5.73
C GLY A 327 0.08 -11.37 -4.87
N VAL A 328 0.45 -12.01 -3.78
CA VAL A 328 1.52 -11.54 -2.90
C VAL A 328 2.74 -12.44 -3.01
N GLN A 329 3.90 -11.86 -2.77
CA GLN A 329 5.17 -12.58 -2.86
C GLN A 329 5.87 -12.53 -1.49
N PRO A 330 6.25 -13.69 -0.91
CA PRO A 330 7.07 -13.71 0.27
C PRO A 330 8.38 -12.97 0.02
N LEU A 331 8.91 -12.31 1.02
CA LEU A 331 10.14 -11.55 0.93
C LEU A 331 11.23 -12.24 1.73
N ALA A 332 12.46 -12.21 1.24
CA ALA A 332 13.60 -12.76 1.98
C ALA A 332 14.86 -11.94 1.74
N VAL A 333 15.63 -11.77 2.80
CA VAL A 333 16.91 -11.06 2.75
C VAL A 333 18.04 -12.05 2.44
N LEU A 334 18.81 -11.76 1.40
CA LEU A 334 19.97 -12.57 1.03
C LEU A 334 21.10 -12.38 2.05
N ARG A 335 21.60 -13.47 2.63
CA ARG A 335 22.66 -13.48 3.64
C ARG A 335 24.04 -13.84 3.08
N SER A 336 24.12 -14.31 1.83
CA SER A 336 25.38 -14.69 1.17
C SER A 336 25.93 -13.55 0.32
N ASP A 337 27.20 -13.67 -0.09
CA ASP A 337 27.86 -12.76 -1.04
C ASP A 337 27.41 -12.95 -2.51
N MET A 338 26.46 -13.84 -2.74
CA MET A 338 25.86 -14.08 -4.04
C MET A 338 25.12 -12.83 -4.52
N THR A 339 25.13 -12.56 -5.82
CA THR A 339 24.25 -11.50 -6.34
C THR A 339 22.77 -11.92 -6.26
N ILE A 340 21.87 -10.94 -6.16
CA ILE A 340 20.41 -11.23 -6.18
C ILE A 340 20.02 -12.00 -7.44
N ARG A 341 20.59 -11.63 -8.60
CA ARG A 341 20.35 -12.30 -9.88
C ARG A 341 20.75 -13.77 -9.81
N ASP A 342 21.94 -14.08 -9.31
CA ASP A 342 22.43 -15.47 -9.21
C ASP A 342 21.57 -16.27 -8.22
N ALA A 343 21.17 -15.65 -7.10
CA ALA A 343 20.28 -16.27 -6.13
C ALA A 343 18.91 -16.61 -6.75
N VAL A 344 18.30 -15.67 -7.48
CA VAL A 344 17.03 -15.85 -8.17
C VAL A 344 17.12 -16.93 -9.25
N ASN A 345 18.16 -16.90 -10.08
CA ASN A 345 18.39 -17.92 -11.12
C ASN A 345 18.53 -19.30 -10.49
N ARG A 346 19.34 -19.42 -9.45
CA ARG A 346 19.55 -20.68 -8.76
C ARG A 346 18.26 -21.25 -8.14
N ILE A 347 17.41 -20.38 -7.56
CA ILE A 347 16.12 -20.78 -7.02
C ILE A 347 15.22 -21.28 -8.16
N ASN A 348 15.12 -20.50 -9.25
CA ASN A 348 14.30 -20.87 -10.39
C ASN A 348 14.73 -22.20 -11.01
N GLU A 349 16.03 -22.40 -11.24
CA GLU A 349 16.60 -23.66 -11.77
C GLU A 349 16.27 -24.85 -10.87
N ALA A 350 16.44 -24.67 -9.55
CA ALA A 350 16.15 -25.75 -8.60
C ALA A 350 14.66 -26.12 -8.62
N VAL A 351 13.75 -25.13 -8.62
CA VAL A 351 12.30 -25.38 -8.62
C VAL A 351 11.84 -25.97 -9.96
N LEU A 352 12.38 -25.51 -11.10
CA LEU A 352 12.11 -26.13 -12.42
C LEU A 352 12.53 -27.59 -12.50
N GLY A 353 13.60 -27.98 -11.78
CA GLY A 353 14.08 -29.36 -11.73
C GLY A 353 13.30 -30.31 -10.81
N MET A 354 12.37 -29.76 -9.97
CA MET A 354 11.59 -30.56 -9.04
C MET A 354 10.46 -31.35 -9.73
N ASN A 355 10.08 -32.46 -9.12
CA ASN A 355 8.97 -33.26 -9.62
C ASN A 355 7.64 -32.53 -9.41
N TYR A 356 6.77 -32.57 -10.45
CA TYR A 356 5.45 -31.93 -10.41
C TYR A 356 4.58 -32.40 -9.23
N GLY A 357 4.63 -33.71 -8.89
CA GLY A 357 3.88 -34.27 -7.77
C GLY A 357 4.33 -33.72 -6.42
N GLU A 358 5.64 -33.59 -6.21
CA GLU A 358 6.22 -33.01 -4.97
C GLU A 358 5.81 -31.54 -4.83
N LEU A 359 5.94 -30.76 -5.89
CA LEU A 359 5.52 -29.34 -5.88
C LEU A 359 4.01 -29.17 -5.70
N THR A 360 3.19 -30.09 -6.23
CA THR A 360 1.76 -30.12 -5.94
C THR A 360 1.52 -30.30 -4.44
N GLY A 361 2.34 -31.11 -3.76
CA GLY A 361 2.31 -31.25 -2.29
C GLY A 361 2.62 -29.93 -1.56
N VAL A 362 3.61 -29.18 -2.05
CA VAL A 362 3.96 -27.85 -1.50
C VAL A 362 2.83 -26.86 -1.70
N VAL A 363 2.21 -26.80 -2.88
CA VAL A 363 1.07 -25.90 -3.14
C VAL A 363 -0.12 -26.25 -2.25
N ARG A 364 -0.46 -27.53 -2.07
CA ARG A 364 -1.51 -27.95 -1.14
C ARG A 364 -1.21 -27.57 0.31
N MET A 365 0.05 -27.61 0.73
CA MET A 365 0.45 -27.10 2.05
C MET A 365 0.24 -25.59 2.14
N GLN A 366 0.63 -24.86 1.12
CA GLN A 366 0.41 -23.40 1.02
C GLN A 366 -1.08 -23.05 1.13
N GLU A 367 -1.94 -23.75 0.41
CA GLU A 367 -3.41 -23.58 0.46
C GLU A 367 -3.98 -23.84 1.86
N ARG A 368 -3.52 -24.92 2.52
CA ARG A 368 -3.94 -25.22 3.90
C ARG A 368 -3.55 -24.12 4.88
N LEU A 369 -2.31 -23.62 4.80
CA LEU A 369 -1.86 -22.52 5.63
C LEU A 369 -2.65 -21.22 5.36
N ALA A 370 -2.97 -20.97 4.09
CA ALA A 370 -3.82 -19.82 3.74
C ALA A 370 -5.20 -19.90 4.38
N VAL A 371 -5.83 -21.08 4.36
CA VAL A 371 -7.13 -21.31 5.02
C VAL A 371 -7.01 -21.18 6.53
N GLU A 372 -5.99 -21.78 7.14
CA GLU A 372 -5.74 -21.71 8.58
C GLU A 372 -5.59 -20.27 9.09
N HIS A 373 -4.90 -19.43 8.32
CA HIS A 373 -4.68 -18.04 8.65
C HIS A 373 -5.75 -17.09 8.10
N ARG A 374 -6.85 -17.60 7.55
CA ARG A 374 -7.90 -16.80 6.90
C ARG A 374 -7.33 -15.80 5.89
N PHE A 375 -6.39 -16.28 5.07
CA PHE A 375 -5.68 -15.45 4.10
C PHE A 375 -6.54 -15.19 2.86
N THR A 376 -7.55 -14.36 3.07
CA THR A 376 -8.56 -14.00 2.08
C THR A 376 -8.62 -12.49 1.90
N TYR A 377 -9.04 -12.05 0.74
CA TYR A 377 -9.38 -10.68 0.42
C TYR A 377 -10.81 -10.66 -0.13
N LEU A 378 -11.41 -9.49 -0.33
CA LEU A 378 -12.80 -9.30 -0.77
C LEU A 378 -13.23 -10.20 -1.96
N LEU A 379 -12.28 -10.67 -2.77
CA LEU A 379 -12.53 -11.54 -3.94
C LEU A 379 -12.16 -13.03 -3.72
N GLY A 380 -11.84 -13.44 -2.50
CA GLY A 380 -11.49 -14.80 -2.15
C GLY A 380 -10.03 -15.01 -1.72
N PRO A 381 -9.50 -16.25 -1.82
CA PRO A 381 -8.15 -16.59 -1.38
C PRO A 381 -7.07 -15.78 -2.11
N ILE A 382 -6.11 -15.27 -1.35
CA ILE A 382 -4.98 -14.52 -1.90
C ILE A 382 -3.96 -15.51 -2.47
N LYS A 383 -3.54 -15.29 -3.72
CA LYS A 383 -2.48 -16.07 -4.37
C LYS A 383 -1.12 -15.73 -3.75
N VAL A 384 -0.29 -16.72 -3.47
CA VAL A 384 1.07 -16.56 -2.94
C VAL A 384 2.08 -17.16 -3.91
N ALA A 385 3.14 -16.42 -4.23
CA ALA A 385 4.21 -16.92 -5.09
C ALA A 385 4.98 -18.06 -4.42
N LEU A 386 5.40 -19.07 -5.18
CA LEU A 386 6.25 -20.17 -4.69
C LEU A 386 7.67 -19.69 -4.36
N ARG A 387 8.20 -18.75 -5.15
CA ARG A 387 9.52 -18.17 -4.95
C ARG A 387 9.42 -16.88 -4.15
N PRO A 388 10.29 -16.67 -3.13
CA PRO A 388 10.37 -15.39 -2.46
C PRO A 388 10.96 -14.31 -3.38
N ARG A 389 10.59 -13.05 -3.16
CA ARG A 389 11.35 -11.91 -3.66
C ARG A 389 12.61 -11.76 -2.82
N VAL A 390 13.75 -11.88 -3.48
CA VAL A 390 15.06 -11.76 -2.83
C VAL A 390 15.49 -10.30 -2.82
N ILE A 391 15.89 -9.80 -1.66
CA ILE A 391 16.36 -8.42 -1.45
C ILE A 391 17.66 -8.44 -0.63
N SER A 392 18.46 -7.39 -0.76
CA SER A 392 19.68 -7.22 0.04
C SER A 392 19.44 -6.31 1.25
N VAL A 393 20.26 -6.44 2.28
CA VAL A 393 20.26 -5.52 3.43
C VAL A 393 20.46 -4.07 2.98
N ARG A 394 21.31 -3.85 1.98
CA ARG A 394 21.58 -2.52 1.43
C ARG A 394 20.34 -1.91 0.78
N GLN A 395 19.56 -2.70 0.05
CA GLN A 395 18.29 -2.25 -0.53
C GLN A 395 17.25 -1.91 0.55
N ILE A 396 17.21 -2.68 1.64
CA ILE A 396 16.35 -2.37 2.79
C ILE A 396 16.73 -1.02 3.41
N GLN A 397 18.03 -0.74 3.54
CA GLN A 397 18.50 0.55 4.05
C GLN A 397 18.06 1.71 3.15
N SER A 398 18.24 1.57 1.83
CA SER A 398 17.80 2.58 0.87
C SER A 398 16.27 2.79 0.88
N LEU A 399 15.49 1.72 1.09
CA LEU A 399 14.03 1.81 1.26
C LEU A 399 13.65 2.50 2.58
N ASN A 400 14.43 2.30 3.63
CA ASN A 400 14.20 3.01 4.90
C ASN A 400 14.45 4.51 4.74
N ASP A 401 15.52 4.91 4.05
CA ASP A 401 15.80 6.32 3.75
C ASP A 401 14.69 6.93 2.87
N TYR A 402 14.21 6.16 1.89
CA TYR A 402 13.04 6.53 1.09
C TYR A 402 11.78 6.71 1.95
N GLY A 403 11.55 5.83 2.91
CA GLY A 403 10.44 5.92 3.86
C GLY A 403 10.48 7.20 4.70
N HIS A 404 11.64 7.58 5.20
CA HIS A 404 11.83 8.85 5.92
C HIS A 404 11.56 10.07 5.03
N ALA A 405 12.06 10.06 3.79
CA ALA A 405 11.80 11.12 2.82
C ALA A 405 10.30 11.23 2.52
N LEU A 406 9.62 10.10 2.29
CA LEU A 406 8.18 10.05 2.04
C LEU A 406 7.37 10.65 3.21
N TRP A 407 7.71 10.27 4.45
CA TRP A 407 7.07 10.83 5.64
C TRP A 407 7.23 12.34 5.72
N SER A 408 8.45 12.84 5.52
CA SER A 408 8.74 14.27 5.51
C SER A 408 7.96 15.03 4.44
N ASP A 409 7.85 14.47 3.23
CA ASP A 409 7.13 15.08 2.12
C ASP A 409 5.62 15.09 2.35
N CYS A 410 5.07 14.05 2.99
CA CYS A 410 3.66 14.05 3.41
C CYS A 410 3.36 15.16 4.45
N LEU A 411 4.29 15.42 5.39
CA LEU A 411 4.17 16.55 6.31
C LEU A 411 4.20 17.90 5.56
N MET A 412 5.03 18.02 4.53
CA MET A 412 5.07 19.21 3.70
C MET A 412 3.78 19.43 2.92
N LEU A 413 3.22 18.38 2.32
CA LEU A 413 1.94 18.43 1.61
C LEU A 413 0.80 18.83 2.55
N GLU A 414 0.74 18.27 3.75
CA GLU A 414 -0.26 18.67 4.76
C GLU A 414 -0.13 20.16 5.12
N LYS A 415 1.11 20.63 5.35
CA LYS A 415 1.35 22.04 5.63
C LYS A 415 0.87 22.96 4.51
N MET A 416 1.13 22.59 3.25
CA MET A 416 0.65 23.33 2.09
C MET A 416 -0.88 23.33 2.00
N TRP A 417 -1.52 22.22 2.29
CA TRP A 417 -2.99 22.13 2.30
C TRP A 417 -3.59 22.99 3.43
N LEU A 418 -3.02 22.93 4.63
CA LEU A 418 -3.49 23.74 5.77
C LEU A 418 -3.28 25.24 5.58
N SER A 419 -2.31 25.65 4.75
CA SER A 419 -2.10 27.07 4.37
C SER A 419 -2.98 27.53 3.23
N GLY A 420 -3.78 26.64 2.60
CA GLY A 420 -4.65 26.97 1.47
C GLY A 420 -3.93 26.91 0.11
N GLU A 421 -2.64 26.58 0.05
CA GLU A 421 -1.88 26.49 -1.21
C GLU A 421 -2.39 25.37 -2.14
N LEU A 422 -3.12 24.39 -1.62
CA LEU A 422 -3.61 23.23 -2.36
C LEU A 422 -5.14 23.21 -2.52
N ASP A 423 -5.86 24.26 -2.16
CA ASP A 423 -7.34 24.27 -2.17
C ASP A 423 -7.93 24.04 -3.57
N GLU A 424 -7.26 24.49 -4.62
CA GLU A 424 -7.70 24.24 -6.01
C GLU A 424 -7.45 22.82 -6.48
N ILE A 425 -6.54 22.10 -5.82
CA ILE A 425 -6.16 20.71 -6.16
C ILE A 425 -6.95 19.73 -5.31
N VAL A 426 -7.01 19.99 -4.00
CA VAL A 426 -7.75 19.17 -3.03
C VAL A 426 -9.20 19.64 -2.99
N LYS A 427 -10.00 19.14 -3.91
CA LYS A 427 -11.41 19.51 -4.03
C LYS A 427 -12.25 18.71 -3.04
N ILE A 428 -12.20 19.11 -1.77
CA ILE A 428 -13.10 18.64 -0.72
C ILE A 428 -14.02 19.80 -0.38
N GLU A 429 -15.32 19.53 -0.28
CA GLU A 429 -16.35 20.55 -0.08
C GLU A 429 -17.21 20.26 1.16
N ASP A 430 -17.87 21.29 1.65
CA ASP A 430 -18.93 21.23 2.68
C ASP A 430 -18.57 20.42 3.94
N GLU A 431 -19.46 19.50 4.30
CA GLU A 431 -19.38 18.70 5.52
C GLU A 431 -18.12 17.79 5.57
N GLU A 432 -17.66 17.29 4.42
CA GLU A 432 -16.44 16.47 4.37
C GLU A 432 -15.21 17.32 4.74
N LEU A 433 -15.14 18.56 4.27
CA LEU A 433 -14.08 19.50 4.60
C LEU A 433 -14.06 19.82 6.10
N GLU A 434 -15.24 20.00 6.71
CA GLU A 434 -15.33 20.21 8.16
C GLU A 434 -14.74 19.02 8.93
N ILE A 435 -15.08 17.79 8.56
CA ILE A 435 -14.57 16.58 9.17
C ILE A 435 -13.04 16.46 8.96
N ALA A 436 -12.56 16.69 7.75
CA ALA A 436 -11.15 16.61 7.40
C ALA A 436 -10.30 17.63 8.18
N ARG A 437 -10.84 18.80 8.47
CA ARG A 437 -10.16 19.86 9.25
C ARG A 437 -10.23 19.69 10.77
N MET A 438 -11.07 18.79 11.31
CA MET A 438 -11.19 18.58 12.75
C MET A 438 -9.89 18.13 13.42
N GLN A 439 -9.11 17.35 12.73
CA GLN A 439 -7.84 16.84 13.23
C GLN A 439 -6.81 16.88 12.11
N PRO A 440 -6.07 17.98 11.94
CA PRO A 440 -4.90 17.97 11.07
C PRO A 440 -3.86 16.98 11.60
N TRP A 441 -3.15 16.38 10.67
CA TRP A 441 -2.15 15.35 11.00
C TRP A 441 -0.99 15.93 11.82
N GLY A 442 -0.34 17.00 11.34
CA GLY A 442 0.67 17.74 12.06
C GLY A 442 1.83 16.92 12.61
N GLY A 443 2.16 15.79 11.94
CA GLY A 443 3.15 14.82 12.43
C GLY A 443 2.62 13.85 13.50
N SER A 444 1.31 13.85 13.77
CA SER A 444 0.67 12.86 14.66
C SER A 444 0.86 11.44 14.12
N PRO A 445 0.77 10.40 14.96
CA PRO A 445 0.87 9.03 14.50
C PRO A 445 -0.11 8.72 13.36
N ALA A 446 0.40 8.15 12.29
CA ALA A 446 -0.36 7.66 11.16
C ALA A 446 0.42 6.55 10.45
N ILE A 447 -0.28 5.63 9.82
CA ILE A 447 0.31 4.70 8.85
C ILE A 447 -0.05 5.18 7.45
N ILE A 448 0.95 5.33 6.61
CA ILE A 448 0.80 5.69 5.19
C ILE A 448 1.52 4.66 4.34
N ALA A 449 1.24 4.60 3.06
CA ALA A 449 1.96 3.74 2.15
C ALA A 449 2.28 4.42 0.83
N SER A 450 3.35 3.95 0.18
CA SER A 450 3.69 4.25 -1.20
C SER A 450 3.81 2.96 -1.97
N ASP A 451 3.02 2.83 -3.02
CA ASP A 451 3.11 1.72 -3.96
C ASP A 451 4.08 2.09 -5.07
N GLY A 452 4.97 1.18 -5.43
CA GLY A 452 5.97 1.48 -6.45
C GLY A 452 6.60 0.27 -7.10
N LEU A 453 7.12 0.52 -8.28
CA LEU A 453 7.96 -0.38 -9.05
C LEU A 453 9.41 0.00 -8.77
N PHE A 454 10.08 -0.77 -7.92
CA PHE A 454 11.44 -0.53 -7.53
C PHE A 454 12.34 -1.67 -8.02
N ASP A 455 13.49 -1.29 -8.58
CA ASP A 455 14.52 -2.24 -8.96
C ASP A 455 15.27 -2.72 -7.72
N PHE A 456 15.26 -4.04 -7.53
CA PHE A 456 15.96 -4.71 -6.45
C PHE A 456 17.12 -5.58 -6.97
N GLY A 457 17.75 -5.14 -8.04
CA GLY A 457 18.92 -5.81 -8.62
C GLY A 457 18.62 -7.07 -9.43
N ALA A 458 17.35 -7.43 -9.58
CA ALA A 458 16.91 -8.54 -10.44
C ALA A 458 16.47 -8.07 -11.84
N SER A 459 16.55 -6.77 -12.12
CA SER A 459 16.20 -6.24 -13.43
C SER A 459 17.12 -6.82 -14.51
N PRO A 460 16.58 -7.23 -15.65
CA PRO A 460 17.39 -7.44 -16.83
C PRO A 460 18.09 -6.13 -17.19
N GLU A 461 19.32 -6.21 -17.67
CA GLU A 461 19.96 -5.04 -18.28
C GLU A 461 19.02 -4.47 -19.35
N PRO A 462 18.93 -3.14 -19.50
CA PRO A 462 18.19 -2.57 -20.58
C PRO A 462 18.80 -3.10 -21.88
N SER A 463 17.97 -3.79 -22.69
CA SER A 463 18.32 -4.26 -24.02
C SER A 463 18.52 -3.10 -24.96
#